data_8199e14fbd10fb4eda8a2b2726001820
#
_entry.id   8199e14fbd10fb4eda8a2b2726001820
#
_cell.length_a   1.000
_cell.length_b   1.000
_cell.length_c   1.000
_cell.angle_alpha   90.00
_cell.angle_beta   90.00
_cell.angle_gamma   90.00
#
_symmetry.space_group_name_H-M   'P 1'
#
loop_
_entity.id
_entity.type
_entity.pdbx_description
1 polymer ?
#
loop_
_entity_poly.entity_id
_entity_poly.type
_entity_poly.pdbx_seq_one_letter_code
_entity_poly.pdbx_strand_id
1 'polypeptide(L)'
;VGESKNPAEICTELQMEQPAWEREIDVKGNLLMPGFKNAHAHTYMTFLRSYADDLPLQEWLYQMCFPKEDKLDTENIRPLEVLGIMEYLTSGITTSFDMCYFPPVYAQVAAQCGFRAVQVSGVNSFGGSAAVVEENYLKVNETSDLTSFMIGFHAEYTTKMELMQEIADLAHKYKSPVFLHNSETQNEVKECLERYGKTPTQLTEELGMYEYGGGGYHCVYFDDKDFEIFQKRQLTAVTCPASNLKLASGIAPLKRFVEEGIPVAIGTDGPASNNSLDMFKEMFLASALAKVREMDAECISADKILYMATTGGAHAMGLDNCDRLAAGKKADLIMIDLQQPNMQPENNIVKNLVYSGSKQNVKLTMVNGKILYEEQK
;
A
#
# COMPACT_ATOMS: atom_id res chain seq x y z
N VAL A 1 -5.32 22.21 10.82
CA VAL A 1 -6.67 21.72 10.57
C VAL A 1 -7.55 22.14 11.73
N GLY A 2 -8.64 22.80 11.48
CA GLY A 2 -9.60 23.28 12.47
C GLY A 2 -11.00 23.35 11.87
N GLU A 3 -11.98 23.68 12.70
CA GLU A 3 -13.30 24.05 12.22
C GLU A 3 -13.19 25.24 11.26
N SER A 4 -14.20 25.42 10.37
CA SER A 4 -14.22 26.47 9.36
C SER A 4 -14.23 27.87 10.01
N LYS A 5 -13.04 28.35 10.38
CA LYS A 5 -12.78 29.65 10.97
C LYS A 5 -11.91 30.49 10.04
N ASN A 6 -11.97 31.81 10.21
CA ASN A 6 -11.06 32.71 9.53
C ASN A 6 -9.59 32.30 9.85
N PRO A 7 -8.70 32.22 8.85
CA PRO A 7 -7.28 31.88 9.08
C PRO A 7 -6.60 32.70 10.19
N ALA A 8 -6.95 33.99 10.36
CA ALA A 8 -6.44 34.83 11.43
C ALA A 8 -6.86 34.35 12.83
N GLU A 9 -8.07 33.83 12.98
CA GLU A 9 -8.56 33.28 14.25
C GLU A 9 -7.86 31.97 14.58
N ILE A 10 -7.61 31.12 13.56
CA ILE A 10 -6.87 29.87 13.72
C ILE A 10 -5.42 30.16 14.15
N CYS A 11 -4.75 31.13 13.52
CA CYS A 11 -3.41 31.50 13.89
C CYS A 11 -3.35 32.03 15.34
N THR A 12 -4.35 32.81 15.76
CA THR A 12 -4.46 33.30 17.13
C THR A 12 -4.64 32.15 18.12
N GLU A 13 -5.52 31.19 17.84
CA GLU A 13 -5.76 30.00 18.68
C GLU A 13 -4.51 29.12 18.80
N LEU A 14 -3.74 28.98 17.72
CA LEU A 14 -2.51 28.20 17.68
C LEU A 14 -1.27 28.98 18.15
N GLN A 15 -1.43 30.25 18.58
CA GLN A 15 -0.34 31.14 18.97
C GLN A 15 0.75 31.31 17.91
N MET A 16 0.35 31.31 16.64
CA MET A 16 1.21 31.47 15.47
C MET A 16 1.07 32.86 14.89
N GLU A 17 2.17 33.42 14.38
CA GLU A 17 2.08 34.58 13.49
C GLU A 17 1.29 34.20 12.23
N GLN A 18 0.45 35.12 11.75
CA GLN A 18 -0.28 34.91 10.51
C GLN A 18 0.71 34.86 9.34
N PRO A 19 0.88 33.69 8.67
CA PRO A 19 1.82 33.64 7.57
C PRO A 19 1.30 34.42 6.35
N ALA A 20 2.21 34.88 5.51
CA ALA A 20 1.85 35.33 4.18
C ALA A 20 1.49 34.10 3.33
N TRP A 21 0.22 33.96 2.98
CA TRP A 21 -0.26 32.85 2.17
C TRP A 21 0.18 33.04 0.72
N GLU A 22 0.83 32.04 0.13
CA GLU A 22 1.12 32.04 -1.31
C GLU A 22 -0.15 31.79 -2.11
N ARG A 23 -1.08 30.99 -1.57
CA ARG A 23 -2.33 30.64 -2.22
C ARG A 23 -3.41 30.30 -1.19
N GLU A 24 -4.63 30.72 -1.47
CA GLU A 24 -5.85 30.34 -0.79
C GLU A 24 -6.72 29.51 -1.75
N ILE A 25 -7.29 28.41 -1.27
CA ILE A 25 -8.15 27.52 -2.03
C ILE A 25 -9.48 27.39 -1.33
N ASP A 26 -10.55 27.91 -1.95
CA ASP A 26 -11.93 27.67 -1.50
C ASP A 26 -12.35 26.25 -1.93
N VAL A 27 -12.63 25.41 -0.96
CA VAL A 27 -13.08 24.02 -1.21
C VAL A 27 -14.54 23.94 -1.69
N LYS A 28 -15.32 25.02 -1.63
CA LYS A 28 -16.70 25.13 -2.16
C LYS A 28 -17.62 23.99 -1.72
N GLY A 29 -17.53 23.57 -0.45
CA GLY A 29 -18.33 22.47 0.08
C GLY A 29 -17.84 21.06 -0.30
N ASN A 30 -16.70 20.93 -0.99
CA ASN A 30 -16.08 19.64 -1.25
C ASN A 30 -15.42 19.06 0.00
N LEU A 31 -15.11 17.76 -0.03
CA LEU A 31 -14.48 17.07 1.08
C LEU A 31 -12.96 17.22 1.02
N LEU A 32 -12.34 17.64 2.13
CA LEU A 32 -10.91 17.46 2.38
C LEU A 32 -10.72 16.23 3.30
N MET A 33 -9.83 15.33 2.92
CA MET A 33 -9.53 14.13 3.69
C MET A 33 -8.04 13.77 3.55
N PRO A 34 -7.50 12.90 4.44
CA PRO A 34 -6.18 12.31 4.22
C PRO A 34 -6.13 11.65 2.84
N GLY A 35 -5.01 11.79 2.14
CA GLY A 35 -4.81 11.06 0.89
C GLY A 35 -4.76 9.56 1.11
N PHE A 36 -5.18 8.79 0.11
CA PHE A 36 -5.10 7.33 0.16
C PHE A 36 -3.65 6.88 0.33
N LYS A 37 -3.48 5.77 1.04
CA LYS A 37 -2.20 5.11 1.31
C LYS A 37 -2.24 3.73 0.66
N ASN A 38 -1.62 3.61 -0.50
CA ASN A 38 -1.54 2.34 -1.22
C ASN A 38 -0.53 1.43 -0.53
N ALA A 39 -1.01 0.50 0.30
CA ALA A 39 -0.18 -0.28 1.21
C ALA A 39 0.56 -1.45 0.55
N HIS A 40 0.41 -1.68 -0.75
CA HIS A 40 1.20 -2.61 -1.55
C HIS A 40 1.10 -2.28 -3.03
N ALA A 41 2.25 -2.17 -3.69
CA ALA A 41 2.33 -1.92 -5.12
C ALA A 41 3.63 -2.45 -5.74
N HIS A 42 3.62 -2.52 -7.08
CA HIS A 42 4.77 -2.70 -7.97
C HIS A 42 4.67 -1.63 -9.05
N THR A 43 5.02 -0.39 -8.71
CA THR A 43 4.76 0.80 -9.54
C THR A 43 5.30 0.68 -10.96
N TYR A 44 6.53 0.16 -11.10
CA TYR A 44 7.19 0.00 -12.40
C TYR A 44 6.45 -0.94 -13.37
N MET A 45 5.60 -1.85 -12.87
CA MET A 45 4.87 -2.82 -13.71
C MET A 45 3.82 -2.20 -14.65
N THR A 46 3.76 -0.87 -14.75
CA THR A 46 2.89 -0.18 -15.72
C THR A 46 3.07 -0.66 -17.16
N PHE A 47 4.28 -1.13 -17.53
CA PHE A 47 4.57 -1.66 -18.87
C PHE A 47 3.97 -3.06 -19.13
N LEU A 48 3.57 -3.77 -18.08
CA LEU A 48 2.93 -5.09 -18.17
C LEU A 48 1.40 -5.02 -18.10
N ARG A 49 0.83 -3.82 -17.98
CA ARG A 49 -0.62 -3.64 -17.95
C ARG A 49 -1.29 -4.26 -19.17
N SER A 50 -2.22 -5.16 -18.96
CA SER A 50 -2.93 -5.91 -20.02
C SER A 50 -2.03 -6.73 -20.94
N TYR A 51 -0.80 -7.05 -20.50
CA TYR A 51 0.15 -7.84 -21.29
C TYR A 51 -0.10 -9.36 -21.15
N ALA A 52 -0.45 -9.81 -19.97
CA ALA A 52 -0.53 -11.25 -19.65
C ALA A 52 -1.76 -11.56 -18.79
N ASP A 53 -2.90 -10.97 -19.11
CA ASP A 53 -4.15 -11.22 -18.41
C ASP A 53 -4.65 -12.67 -18.63
N ASP A 54 -5.55 -13.14 -17.77
CA ASP A 54 -6.24 -14.43 -17.86
C ASP A 54 -5.33 -15.66 -17.72
N LEU A 55 -4.25 -15.54 -16.91
CA LEU A 55 -3.34 -16.64 -16.58
C LEU A 55 -3.31 -16.94 -15.07
N PRO A 56 -3.09 -18.21 -14.67
CA PRO A 56 -2.82 -18.54 -13.27
C PRO A 56 -1.53 -17.87 -12.77
N LEU A 57 -1.47 -17.55 -11.47
CA LEU A 57 -0.35 -16.81 -10.85
C LEU A 57 1.03 -17.34 -11.23
N GLN A 58 1.27 -18.65 -11.12
CA GLN A 58 2.60 -19.24 -11.37
C GLN A 58 3.02 -19.09 -12.83
N GLU A 59 2.09 -19.37 -13.76
CA GLU A 59 2.34 -19.22 -15.20
C GLU A 59 2.53 -17.75 -15.57
N TRP A 60 1.66 -16.86 -15.03
CA TRP A 60 1.77 -15.42 -15.19
C TRP A 60 3.12 -14.89 -14.72
N LEU A 61 3.57 -15.30 -13.53
CA LEU A 61 4.81 -14.80 -12.92
C LEU A 61 6.05 -15.31 -13.66
N TYR A 62 6.20 -16.65 -13.80
CA TYR A 62 7.43 -17.24 -14.30
C TYR A 62 7.59 -17.18 -15.82
N GLN A 63 6.49 -17.24 -16.59
CA GLN A 63 6.54 -17.28 -18.05
C GLN A 63 6.38 -15.91 -18.68
N MET A 64 5.66 -14.99 -18.01
CA MET A 64 5.31 -13.71 -18.62
C MET A 64 6.01 -12.53 -17.93
N CYS A 65 5.95 -12.41 -16.60
CA CYS A 65 6.46 -11.25 -15.90
C CYS A 65 8.00 -11.27 -15.78
N PHE A 66 8.58 -12.25 -15.11
CA PHE A 66 10.04 -12.30 -14.87
C PHE A 66 10.87 -12.17 -16.14
N PRO A 67 10.57 -12.84 -17.29
CA PRO A 67 11.37 -12.68 -18.50
C PRO A 67 11.30 -11.27 -19.14
N LYS A 68 10.33 -10.46 -18.74
CA LYS A 68 10.22 -9.05 -19.17
C LYS A 68 10.91 -8.12 -18.18
N GLU A 69 10.78 -8.38 -16.90
CA GLU A 69 11.43 -7.65 -15.83
C GLU A 69 12.95 -7.75 -15.91
N ASP A 70 13.49 -8.92 -16.29
CA ASP A 70 14.92 -9.14 -16.52
C ASP A 70 15.53 -8.24 -17.62
N LYS A 71 14.69 -7.57 -18.43
CA LYS A 71 15.13 -6.61 -19.45
C LYS A 71 15.12 -5.17 -18.97
N LEU A 72 14.65 -4.93 -17.75
CA LEU A 72 14.67 -3.60 -17.16
C LEU A 72 16.07 -3.23 -16.70
N ASP A 73 16.39 -1.96 -16.85
CA ASP A 73 17.59 -1.32 -16.32
C ASP A 73 17.24 0.00 -15.63
N THR A 74 18.23 0.64 -15.06
CA THR A 74 18.06 1.87 -14.28
C THR A 74 17.58 3.07 -15.09
N GLU A 75 17.66 3.02 -16.42
CA GLU A 75 17.22 4.11 -17.31
C GLU A 75 15.79 3.86 -17.81
N ASN A 76 15.51 2.64 -18.31
CA ASN A 76 14.20 2.33 -18.91
C ASN A 76 13.08 2.15 -17.87
N ILE A 77 13.39 1.89 -16.59
CA ILE A 77 12.41 1.79 -15.51
C ILE A 77 11.86 3.17 -15.08
N ARG A 78 12.64 4.26 -15.17
CA ARG A 78 12.25 5.60 -14.71
C ARG A 78 10.93 6.12 -15.29
N PRO A 79 10.69 6.11 -16.62
CA PRO A 79 9.42 6.54 -17.16
C PRO A 79 8.23 5.68 -16.72
N LEU A 80 8.44 4.40 -16.42
CA LEU A 80 7.41 3.49 -15.94
C LEU A 80 6.96 3.86 -14.54
N GLU A 81 7.90 4.22 -13.67
CA GLU A 81 7.65 4.70 -12.31
C GLU A 81 6.94 6.06 -12.32
N VAL A 82 7.37 6.99 -13.18
CA VAL A 82 6.70 8.28 -13.35
C VAL A 82 5.24 8.07 -13.79
N LEU A 83 4.99 7.15 -14.74
CA LEU A 83 3.64 6.83 -15.19
C LEU A 83 2.76 6.29 -14.05
N GLY A 84 3.31 5.42 -13.20
CA GLY A 84 2.61 4.93 -12.01
C GLY A 84 2.31 6.03 -11.00
N ILE A 85 3.27 6.91 -10.73
CA ILE A 85 3.07 8.08 -9.84
C ILE A 85 1.99 9.02 -10.40
N MET A 86 1.96 9.26 -11.70
CA MET A 86 0.91 10.07 -12.32
C MET A 86 -0.48 9.46 -12.09
N GLU A 87 -0.62 8.13 -12.21
CA GLU A 87 -1.87 7.45 -11.93
C GLU A 87 -2.24 7.51 -10.45
N TYR A 88 -1.27 7.36 -9.54
CA TYR A 88 -1.49 7.56 -8.10
C TYR A 88 -2.06 8.95 -7.79
N LEU A 89 -1.41 9.99 -8.28
CA LEU A 89 -1.81 11.37 -8.01
C LEU A 89 -3.21 11.68 -8.53
N THR A 90 -3.56 11.21 -9.72
CA THR A 90 -4.91 11.38 -10.31
C THR A 90 -5.97 10.51 -9.64
N SER A 91 -5.58 9.50 -8.86
CA SER A 91 -6.47 8.62 -8.08
C SER A 91 -6.54 9.01 -6.60
N GLY A 92 -5.87 10.10 -6.17
CA GLY A 92 -5.87 10.55 -4.79
C GLY A 92 -4.94 9.77 -3.86
N ILE A 93 -4.02 8.98 -4.41
CA ILE A 93 -3.00 8.25 -3.64
C ILE A 93 -1.83 9.19 -3.38
N THR A 94 -1.50 9.40 -2.12
CA THR A 94 -0.40 10.29 -1.68
C THR A 94 0.86 9.54 -1.28
N THR A 95 0.76 8.22 -1.13
CA THR A 95 1.88 7.36 -0.73
C THR A 95 1.68 5.96 -1.29
N SER A 96 2.75 5.34 -1.81
CA SER A 96 2.81 3.91 -2.12
C SER A 96 3.75 3.16 -1.17
N PHE A 97 3.42 1.90 -0.88
CA PHE A 97 4.32 0.93 -0.26
C PHE A 97 4.74 -0.04 -1.37
N ASP A 98 5.92 0.15 -1.90
CA ASP A 98 6.33 -0.41 -3.18
C ASP A 98 7.39 -1.51 -3.03
N MET A 99 7.14 -2.64 -3.65
CA MET A 99 8.15 -3.68 -3.83
C MET A 99 8.70 -3.54 -5.25
N CYS A 100 9.77 -2.76 -5.42
CA CYS A 100 10.29 -2.39 -6.72
C CYS A 100 11.62 -3.08 -7.08
N TYR A 101 11.93 -3.09 -8.38
CA TYR A 101 13.09 -3.80 -8.94
C TYR A 101 14.40 -3.06 -8.69
N PHE A 102 14.39 -1.70 -8.76
CA PHE A 102 15.56 -0.84 -8.51
C PHE A 102 15.24 0.21 -7.44
N PRO A 103 15.20 -0.17 -6.13
CA PRO A 103 14.73 0.71 -5.07
C PRO A 103 15.40 2.10 -5.02
N PRO A 104 16.74 2.25 -5.21
CA PRO A 104 17.34 3.58 -5.23
C PRO A 104 16.90 4.46 -6.40
N VAL A 105 16.55 3.85 -7.54
CA VAL A 105 16.04 4.59 -8.71
C VAL A 105 14.64 5.11 -8.43
N TYR A 106 13.76 4.24 -7.90
CA TYR A 106 12.40 4.66 -7.53
C TYR A 106 12.42 5.75 -6.46
N ALA A 107 13.29 5.65 -5.44
CA ALA A 107 13.42 6.69 -4.43
C ALA A 107 13.78 8.06 -5.06
N GLN A 108 14.72 8.09 -6.01
CA GLN A 108 15.09 9.30 -6.74
C GLN A 108 13.92 9.86 -7.57
N VAL A 109 13.20 8.98 -8.31
CA VAL A 109 12.04 9.38 -9.12
C VAL A 109 10.93 9.93 -8.23
N ALA A 110 10.59 9.25 -7.15
CA ALA A 110 9.57 9.68 -6.20
C ALA A 110 9.93 11.04 -5.57
N ALA A 111 11.18 11.22 -5.13
CA ALA A 111 11.66 12.49 -4.59
C ALA A 111 11.59 13.63 -5.61
N GLN A 112 11.99 13.39 -6.87
CA GLN A 112 11.91 14.36 -7.96
C GLN A 112 10.46 14.76 -8.28
N CYS A 113 9.53 13.80 -8.25
CA CYS A 113 8.10 14.05 -8.41
C CYS A 113 7.46 14.72 -7.18
N GLY A 114 8.15 14.76 -6.02
CA GLY A 114 7.58 15.21 -4.76
C GLY A 114 6.60 14.21 -4.14
N PHE A 115 6.61 12.96 -4.61
CA PHE A 115 5.73 11.88 -4.17
C PHE A 115 6.34 11.14 -2.96
N ARG A 116 5.50 10.66 -2.04
CA ARG A 116 5.96 9.87 -0.90
C ARG A 116 5.98 8.38 -1.27
N ALA A 117 7.13 7.73 -1.09
CA ALA A 117 7.31 6.30 -1.36
C ALA A 117 7.97 5.60 -0.17
N VAL A 118 7.27 4.65 0.42
CA VAL A 118 7.86 3.64 1.28
C VAL A 118 8.15 2.42 0.42
N GLN A 119 9.30 1.82 0.59
CA GLN A 119 9.72 0.68 -0.21
C GLN A 119 10.04 -0.52 0.69
N VAL A 120 9.92 -1.70 0.13
CA VAL A 120 10.34 -2.96 0.75
C VAL A 120 11.16 -3.76 -0.24
N SER A 121 12.08 -4.57 0.26
CA SER A 121 12.85 -5.47 -0.59
C SER A 121 11.96 -6.55 -1.20
N GLY A 122 12.06 -6.73 -2.52
CA GLY A 122 11.53 -7.88 -3.26
C GLY A 122 12.58 -8.91 -3.59
N VAL A 123 13.68 -8.99 -2.81
CA VAL A 123 14.77 -9.94 -3.06
C VAL A 123 14.25 -11.37 -3.09
N ASN A 124 14.80 -12.13 -4.03
CA ASN A 124 14.53 -13.55 -4.22
C ASN A 124 15.83 -14.28 -4.61
N SER A 125 15.79 -15.60 -4.70
CA SER A 125 16.97 -16.44 -4.97
C SER A 125 17.35 -16.55 -6.45
N PHE A 126 16.66 -15.84 -7.37
CA PHE A 126 16.98 -15.88 -8.80
C PHE A 126 18.06 -14.86 -9.21
N GLY A 127 18.37 -13.89 -8.38
CA GLY A 127 19.40 -12.88 -8.69
C GLY A 127 19.72 -11.89 -7.57
N GLY A 128 19.11 -12.04 -6.40
CA GLY A 128 19.29 -11.15 -5.27
C GLY A 128 20.22 -11.71 -4.18
N SER A 129 20.65 -10.83 -3.27
CA SER A 129 21.42 -11.18 -2.08
C SER A 129 21.11 -10.23 -0.92
N ALA A 130 21.37 -10.66 0.32
CA ALA A 130 21.20 -9.83 1.51
C ALA A 130 22.08 -8.56 1.46
N ALA A 131 23.27 -8.64 0.88
CA ALA A 131 24.16 -7.48 0.71
C ALA A 131 23.50 -6.37 -0.14
N VAL A 132 22.80 -6.73 -1.22
CA VAL A 132 22.06 -5.76 -2.05
C VAL A 132 20.87 -5.17 -1.28
N VAL A 133 20.20 -5.97 -0.46
CA VAL A 133 19.11 -5.46 0.40
C VAL A 133 19.64 -4.44 1.40
N GLU A 134 20.78 -4.72 2.02
CA GLU A 134 21.43 -3.80 2.95
C GLU A 134 21.86 -2.50 2.27
N GLU A 135 22.47 -2.58 1.10
CA GLU A 135 22.86 -1.42 0.30
C GLU A 135 21.65 -0.55 -0.05
N ASN A 136 20.54 -1.16 -0.48
CA ASN A 136 19.29 -0.47 -0.79
C ASN A 136 18.68 0.19 0.45
N TYR A 137 18.68 -0.51 1.59
CA TYR A 137 18.20 0.01 2.85
C TYR A 137 18.92 1.31 3.24
N LEU A 138 20.24 1.33 3.15
CA LEU A 138 21.04 2.51 3.47
C LEU A 138 20.77 3.65 2.46
N LYS A 139 20.86 3.36 1.16
CA LYS A 139 20.71 4.37 0.11
C LYS A 139 19.33 5.02 0.08
N VAL A 140 18.27 4.22 0.15
CA VAL A 140 16.89 4.75 0.04
C VAL A 140 16.53 5.58 1.25
N ASN A 141 16.91 5.15 2.47
CA ASN A 141 16.63 5.90 3.69
C ASN A 141 17.40 7.22 3.79
N GLU A 142 18.46 7.40 3.00
CA GLU A 142 19.24 8.64 2.91
C GLU A 142 18.81 9.55 1.74
N THR A 143 17.94 9.08 0.82
CA THR A 143 17.64 9.80 -0.42
C THR A 143 16.81 11.07 -0.17
N SER A 144 15.76 11.00 0.65
CA SER A 144 14.83 12.11 0.86
C SER A 144 13.93 11.87 2.08
N ASP A 145 13.41 12.93 2.69
CA ASP A 145 12.35 12.87 3.72
C ASP A 145 11.02 12.28 3.20
N LEU A 146 10.89 12.11 1.89
CA LEU A 146 9.72 11.49 1.25
C LEU A 146 9.89 10.00 1.00
N THR A 147 11.09 9.46 1.22
CA THR A 147 11.40 8.06 0.90
C THR A 147 11.87 7.30 2.12
N SER A 148 11.48 6.03 2.22
CA SER A 148 11.99 5.12 3.23
C SER A 148 11.99 3.68 2.71
N PHE A 149 12.74 2.80 3.38
CA PHE A 149 12.89 1.40 3.00
C PHE A 149 12.81 0.49 4.22
N MET A 150 12.06 -0.59 4.09
CA MET A 150 11.95 -1.66 5.08
C MET A 150 12.63 -2.93 4.56
N ILE A 151 13.08 -3.77 5.47
CA ILE A 151 13.62 -5.10 5.14
C ILE A 151 12.46 -6.01 4.71
N GLY A 152 12.73 -6.92 3.79
CA GLY A 152 11.76 -7.90 3.31
C GLY A 152 12.34 -8.78 2.23
N PHE A 153 11.53 -9.66 1.71
CA PHE A 153 11.83 -10.51 0.56
C PHE A 153 10.54 -10.79 -0.21
N HIS A 154 10.68 -11.26 -1.45
CA HIS A 154 9.54 -11.40 -2.34
C HIS A 154 8.46 -12.34 -1.75
N ALA A 155 8.75 -13.61 -1.62
CA ALA A 155 7.85 -14.63 -1.06
C ALA A 155 8.66 -15.87 -0.64
N GLU A 156 8.06 -16.73 0.21
CA GLU A 156 8.69 -17.97 0.66
C GLU A 156 9.07 -18.87 -0.51
N TYR A 157 8.17 -19.06 -1.49
CA TYR A 157 8.38 -19.97 -2.62
C TYR A 157 9.41 -19.50 -3.66
N THR A 158 9.84 -18.25 -3.59
CA THR A 158 10.87 -17.68 -4.46
C THR A 158 12.22 -17.51 -3.75
N THR A 159 12.29 -17.80 -2.46
CA THR A 159 13.45 -17.47 -1.62
C THR A 159 13.93 -18.71 -0.84
N LYS A 160 15.20 -19.08 -1.04
CA LYS A 160 15.80 -20.21 -0.32
C LYS A 160 16.03 -19.88 1.15
N MET A 161 16.10 -20.92 1.98
CA MET A 161 16.25 -20.83 3.42
C MET A 161 17.48 -20.00 3.83
N GLU A 162 18.59 -20.17 3.15
CA GLU A 162 19.85 -19.46 3.44
C GLU A 162 19.66 -17.95 3.30
N LEU A 163 19.03 -17.51 2.19
CA LEU A 163 18.74 -16.09 1.98
C LEU A 163 17.68 -15.57 2.97
N MET A 164 16.65 -16.35 3.29
CA MET A 164 15.69 -15.97 4.32
C MET A 164 16.35 -15.74 5.67
N GLN A 165 17.33 -16.59 6.07
CA GLN A 165 18.07 -16.41 7.30
C GLN A 165 18.94 -15.14 7.28
N GLU A 166 19.63 -14.87 6.17
CA GLU A 166 20.39 -13.63 6.00
C GLU A 166 19.49 -12.38 6.09
N ILE A 167 18.27 -12.44 5.54
CA ILE A 167 17.28 -11.36 5.66
C ILE A 167 16.80 -11.20 7.11
N ALA A 168 16.59 -12.29 7.85
CA ALA A 168 16.28 -12.24 9.28
C ALA A 168 17.40 -11.53 10.07
N ASP A 169 18.66 -11.87 9.78
CA ASP A 169 19.81 -11.23 10.43
C ASP A 169 19.87 -9.72 10.13
N LEU A 170 19.55 -9.30 8.90
CA LEU A 170 19.45 -7.88 8.55
C LEU A 170 18.28 -7.19 9.28
N ALA A 171 17.11 -7.84 9.38
CA ALA A 171 15.98 -7.30 10.12
C ALA A 171 16.36 -7.07 11.60
N HIS A 172 17.05 -7.99 12.23
CA HIS A 172 17.59 -7.83 13.58
C HIS A 172 18.65 -6.72 13.68
N LYS A 173 19.58 -6.66 12.73
CA LYS A 173 20.63 -5.64 12.70
C LYS A 173 20.08 -4.22 12.68
N TYR A 174 19.04 -3.99 11.86
CA TYR A 174 18.44 -2.67 11.66
C TYR A 174 17.16 -2.44 12.48
N LYS A 175 16.70 -3.45 13.23
CA LYS A 175 15.39 -3.43 13.93
C LYS A 175 14.25 -3.03 12.99
N SER A 176 14.29 -3.56 11.78
CA SER A 176 13.35 -3.24 10.72
C SER A 176 12.15 -4.15 10.77
N PRO A 177 10.92 -3.61 10.55
CA PRO A 177 9.77 -4.45 10.21
C PRO A 177 10.05 -5.24 8.93
N VAL A 178 9.42 -6.42 8.80
CA VAL A 178 9.55 -7.29 7.61
C VAL A 178 8.20 -7.48 6.93
N PHE A 179 8.18 -7.28 5.60
CA PHE A 179 7.02 -7.55 4.74
C PHE A 179 7.38 -8.48 3.59
N LEU A 180 6.43 -9.32 3.18
CA LEU A 180 6.54 -10.29 2.08
C LEU A 180 5.16 -10.61 1.52
N HIS A 181 5.09 -11.19 0.31
CA HIS A 181 3.86 -11.84 -0.15
C HIS A 181 3.64 -13.08 0.72
N ASN A 182 2.47 -13.22 1.30
CA ASN A 182 2.23 -14.19 2.36
C ASN A 182 0.89 -14.89 2.19
N SER A 183 0.95 -16.20 1.99
CA SER A 183 -0.24 -17.06 1.95
C SER A 183 -1.30 -16.58 0.95
N GLU A 184 -0.85 -16.14 -0.23
CA GLU A 184 -1.72 -15.62 -1.29
C GLU A 184 -2.57 -16.73 -1.91
N THR A 185 -1.97 -17.91 -2.19
CA THR A 185 -2.64 -19.03 -2.84
C THR A 185 -2.63 -20.30 -2.00
N GLN A 186 -3.61 -21.16 -2.23
CA GLN A 186 -3.64 -22.49 -1.59
C GLN A 186 -2.39 -23.32 -1.93
N ASN A 187 -1.89 -23.18 -3.16
CA ASN A 187 -0.73 -23.93 -3.61
C ASN A 187 0.55 -23.48 -2.86
N GLU A 188 0.75 -22.18 -2.67
CA GLU A 188 1.84 -21.64 -1.87
C GLU A 188 1.85 -22.23 -0.46
N VAL A 189 0.71 -22.17 0.25
CA VAL A 189 0.61 -22.70 1.61
C VAL A 189 0.87 -24.21 1.64
N LYS A 190 0.28 -24.97 0.71
CA LYS A 190 0.47 -26.42 0.60
C LYS A 190 1.92 -26.79 0.38
N GLU A 191 2.59 -26.13 -0.58
CA GLU A 191 3.98 -26.40 -0.89
C GLU A 191 4.92 -26.01 0.26
N CYS A 192 4.64 -24.91 0.97
CA CYS A 192 5.38 -24.52 2.17
C CYS A 192 5.24 -25.57 3.28
N LEU A 193 4.03 -26.07 3.51
CA LEU A 193 3.77 -27.18 4.44
C LEU A 193 4.53 -28.46 4.04
N GLU A 194 4.60 -28.79 2.75
CA GLU A 194 5.35 -29.94 2.26
C GLU A 194 6.86 -29.77 2.45
N ARG A 195 7.41 -28.56 2.23
CA ARG A 195 8.84 -28.26 2.37
C ARG A 195 9.28 -28.17 3.83
N TYR A 196 8.49 -27.48 4.67
CA TYR A 196 8.94 -27.05 6.01
C TYR A 196 8.03 -27.49 7.16
N GLY A 197 6.88 -28.11 6.86
CA GLY A 197 5.89 -28.46 7.89
C GLY A 197 5.19 -27.27 8.53
N LYS A 198 5.23 -26.10 7.89
CA LYS A 198 4.75 -24.80 8.38
C LYS A 198 4.13 -23.98 7.25
N THR A 199 3.22 -23.07 7.60
CA THR A 199 2.75 -22.04 6.68
C THR A 199 3.84 -20.97 6.45
N PRO A 200 3.75 -20.13 5.41
CA PRO A 200 4.68 -19.02 5.22
C PRO A 200 4.80 -18.11 6.44
N THR A 201 3.68 -17.77 7.08
CA THR A 201 3.64 -16.97 8.32
C THR A 201 4.39 -17.64 9.48
N GLN A 202 4.13 -18.93 9.73
CA GLN A 202 4.77 -19.69 10.81
C GLN A 202 6.28 -19.83 10.59
N LEU A 203 6.70 -20.00 9.35
CA LEU A 203 8.12 -20.07 8.99
C LEU A 203 8.82 -18.73 9.23
N THR A 204 8.20 -17.62 8.80
CA THR A 204 8.72 -16.26 8.99
C THR A 204 8.85 -15.90 10.48
N GLU A 205 7.85 -16.29 11.30
CA GLU A 205 7.90 -16.11 12.76
C GLU A 205 9.03 -16.95 13.37
N GLU A 206 9.21 -18.22 12.96
CA GLU A 206 10.29 -19.08 13.48
C GLU A 206 11.68 -18.55 13.18
N LEU A 207 11.87 -17.92 12.01
CA LEU A 207 13.11 -17.24 11.65
C LEU A 207 13.32 -15.91 12.42
N GLY A 208 12.38 -15.52 13.28
CA GLY A 208 12.47 -14.31 14.09
C GLY A 208 12.25 -13.02 13.34
N MET A 209 11.78 -13.06 12.09
CA MET A 209 11.63 -11.87 11.24
C MET A 209 10.59 -10.89 11.74
N TYR A 210 9.60 -11.34 12.52
CA TYR A 210 8.52 -10.49 13.04
C TYR A 210 8.81 -9.85 14.40
N GLU A 211 10.04 -9.95 14.89
CA GLU A 211 10.39 -9.37 16.21
C GLU A 211 10.20 -7.85 16.27
N TYR A 212 10.43 -7.15 15.17
CA TYR A 212 10.30 -5.69 15.07
C TYR A 212 9.05 -5.26 14.31
N GLY A 213 8.05 -6.15 14.17
CA GLY A 213 6.81 -5.89 13.46
C GLY A 213 6.90 -6.24 11.97
N GLY A 214 5.97 -5.68 11.20
CA GLY A 214 5.86 -5.96 9.77
C GLY A 214 4.49 -6.47 9.39
N GLY A 215 4.43 -7.37 8.40
CA GLY A 215 3.17 -7.92 7.94
C GLY A 215 3.31 -8.81 6.70
N GLY A 216 2.17 -9.04 6.07
CA GLY A 216 2.09 -9.81 4.84
C GLY A 216 1.19 -9.15 3.82
N TYR A 217 1.52 -9.31 2.56
CA TYR A 217 0.64 -8.93 1.45
C TYR A 217 -0.26 -10.10 1.08
N HIS A 218 -1.48 -9.81 0.63
CA HIS A 218 -2.57 -10.72 0.31
C HIS A 218 -3.22 -11.41 1.50
N CYS A 219 -2.53 -12.23 2.27
CA CYS A 219 -2.98 -12.89 3.49
C CYS A 219 -4.34 -13.62 3.31
N VAL A 220 -4.48 -14.39 2.22
CA VAL A 220 -5.75 -15.03 1.84
C VAL A 220 -6.00 -16.33 2.59
N TYR A 221 -4.95 -17.16 2.74
CA TYR A 221 -5.04 -18.52 3.28
C TYR A 221 -4.28 -18.66 4.60
N PHE A 222 -4.87 -18.13 5.67
CA PHE A 222 -4.35 -18.23 7.03
C PHE A 222 -5.03 -19.38 7.80
N ASP A 223 -4.25 -20.13 8.56
CA ASP A 223 -4.76 -21.01 9.60
C ASP A 223 -4.87 -20.29 10.97
N ASP A 224 -5.36 -20.98 12.01
CA ASP A 224 -5.56 -20.36 13.32
C ASP A 224 -4.25 -19.87 13.95
N LYS A 225 -3.12 -20.56 13.72
CA LYS A 225 -1.81 -20.14 14.23
C LYS A 225 -1.29 -18.89 13.52
N ASP A 226 -1.58 -18.73 12.22
CA ASP A 226 -1.22 -17.52 11.50
C ASP A 226 -1.94 -16.30 12.06
N PHE A 227 -3.23 -16.44 12.39
CA PHE A 227 -3.99 -15.40 13.07
C PHE A 227 -3.43 -15.09 14.47
N GLU A 228 -3.10 -16.11 15.27
CA GLU A 228 -2.48 -15.94 16.58
C GLU A 228 -1.14 -15.18 16.50
N ILE A 229 -0.30 -15.48 15.50
CA ILE A 229 0.97 -14.78 15.25
C ILE A 229 0.72 -13.31 14.90
N PHE A 230 -0.17 -13.04 13.93
CA PHE A 230 -0.48 -11.69 13.50
C PHE A 230 -1.08 -10.86 14.64
N GLN A 231 -2.00 -11.42 15.41
CA GLN A 231 -2.58 -10.75 16.58
C GLN A 231 -1.53 -10.46 17.66
N LYS A 232 -0.75 -11.46 18.05
CA LYS A 232 0.27 -11.34 19.10
C LYS A 232 1.35 -10.32 18.76
N ARG A 233 1.81 -10.32 17.49
CA ARG A 233 2.87 -9.44 16.98
C ARG A 233 2.34 -8.09 16.49
N GLN A 234 1.02 -7.91 16.45
CA GLN A 234 0.35 -6.73 15.87
C GLN A 234 0.81 -6.47 14.44
N LEU A 235 0.94 -7.54 13.63
CA LEU A 235 1.34 -7.46 12.23
C LEU A 235 0.19 -6.94 11.38
N THR A 236 0.52 -6.27 10.27
CA THR A 236 -0.48 -5.76 9.34
C THR A 236 -0.76 -6.77 8.22
N ALA A 237 -2.02 -7.15 8.05
CA ALA A 237 -2.49 -7.86 6.87
C ALA A 237 -2.85 -6.83 5.78
N VAL A 238 -2.14 -6.87 4.66
CA VAL A 238 -2.41 -5.99 3.52
C VAL A 238 -3.17 -6.76 2.46
N THR A 239 -4.44 -6.40 2.23
CA THR A 239 -5.25 -7.04 1.18
C THR A 239 -5.15 -6.30 -0.15
N CYS A 240 -5.12 -7.06 -1.26
CA CYS A 240 -5.10 -6.55 -2.63
C CYS A 240 -6.30 -7.12 -3.41
N PRO A 241 -7.53 -6.65 -3.15
CA PRO A 241 -8.75 -7.31 -3.61
C PRO A 241 -8.83 -7.55 -5.12
N ALA A 242 -8.49 -6.56 -5.94
CA ALA A 242 -8.58 -6.69 -7.40
C ALA A 242 -7.56 -7.67 -7.97
N SER A 243 -6.33 -7.66 -7.46
CA SER A 243 -5.29 -8.61 -7.84
C SER A 243 -5.67 -10.03 -7.43
N ASN A 244 -6.08 -10.22 -6.18
CA ASN A 244 -6.53 -11.53 -5.67
C ASN A 244 -7.67 -12.13 -6.50
N LEU A 245 -8.61 -11.28 -6.95
CA LEU A 245 -9.71 -11.70 -7.83
C LEU A 245 -9.22 -12.09 -9.21
N LYS A 246 -8.42 -11.23 -9.83
CA LYS A 246 -7.99 -11.40 -11.21
C LYS A 246 -7.08 -12.62 -11.39
N LEU A 247 -6.20 -12.88 -10.42
CA LEU A 247 -5.34 -14.07 -10.39
C LEU A 247 -6.04 -15.31 -9.81
N ALA A 248 -7.32 -15.17 -9.44
CA ALA A 248 -8.11 -16.22 -8.79
C ALA A 248 -7.43 -16.77 -7.51
N SER A 249 -6.65 -15.94 -6.83
CA SER A 249 -5.97 -16.29 -5.57
C SER A 249 -6.97 -16.55 -4.45
N GLY A 250 -8.06 -15.78 -4.37
CA GLY A 250 -9.13 -15.97 -3.38
C GLY A 250 -9.59 -14.65 -2.74
N ILE A 251 -10.31 -14.75 -1.62
CA ILE A 251 -10.83 -13.61 -0.86
C ILE A 251 -10.23 -13.62 0.54
N ALA A 252 -9.52 -12.56 0.93
CA ALA A 252 -8.93 -12.43 2.25
C ALA A 252 -10.00 -12.40 3.36
N PRO A 253 -9.76 -13.00 4.54
CA PRO A 253 -10.73 -13.10 5.64
C PRO A 253 -10.82 -11.81 6.47
N LEU A 254 -11.22 -10.69 5.83
CA LEU A 254 -11.19 -9.35 6.42
C LEU A 254 -12.01 -9.24 7.71
N LYS A 255 -13.17 -9.91 7.79
CA LYS A 255 -13.99 -9.93 9.00
C LYS A 255 -13.18 -10.45 10.18
N ARG A 256 -12.53 -11.60 10.02
CA ARG A 256 -11.75 -12.24 11.07
C ARG A 256 -10.57 -11.37 11.51
N PHE A 257 -9.83 -10.77 10.58
CA PHE A 257 -8.76 -9.83 10.93
C PHE A 257 -9.27 -8.69 11.82
N VAL A 258 -10.40 -8.08 11.45
CA VAL A 258 -10.99 -6.97 12.22
C VAL A 258 -11.50 -7.43 13.58
N GLU A 259 -12.18 -8.58 13.66
CA GLU A 259 -12.71 -9.12 14.92
C GLU A 259 -11.61 -9.52 15.91
N GLU A 260 -10.49 -10.04 15.43
CA GLU A 260 -9.33 -10.40 16.24
C GLU A 260 -8.38 -9.22 16.53
N GLY A 261 -8.74 -8.01 16.06
CA GLY A 261 -7.95 -6.79 16.30
C GLY A 261 -6.61 -6.75 15.56
N ILE A 262 -6.49 -7.51 14.47
CA ILE A 262 -5.32 -7.50 13.60
C ILE A 262 -5.38 -6.24 12.70
N PRO A 263 -4.31 -5.43 12.63
CA PRO A 263 -4.24 -4.30 11.71
C PRO A 263 -4.44 -4.72 10.26
N VAL A 264 -5.26 -3.96 9.51
CA VAL A 264 -5.51 -4.22 8.09
C VAL A 264 -5.27 -2.95 7.28
N ALA A 265 -4.66 -3.12 6.11
CA ALA A 265 -4.50 -2.09 5.10
C ALA A 265 -4.91 -2.61 3.71
N ILE A 266 -5.10 -1.67 2.77
CA ILE A 266 -5.47 -1.99 1.38
C ILE A 266 -4.34 -1.55 0.45
N GLY A 267 -3.95 -2.45 -0.46
CA GLY A 267 -3.04 -2.17 -1.55
C GLY A 267 -3.67 -2.47 -2.91
N THR A 268 -3.12 -1.88 -3.96
CA THR A 268 -3.55 -2.16 -5.33
C THR A 268 -2.84 -3.35 -5.94
N ASP A 269 -1.68 -3.72 -5.39
CA ASP A 269 -0.71 -4.55 -6.10
C ASP A 269 -0.20 -3.88 -7.40
N GLY A 270 0.50 -4.60 -8.28
CA GLY A 270 1.03 -4.07 -9.52
C GLY A 270 -0.02 -3.88 -10.63
N PRO A 271 0.23 -2.94 -11.58
CA PRO A 271 -0.63 -2.78 -12.74
C PRO A 271 -0.67 -4.00 -13.67
N ALA A 272 0.25 -4.93 -13.54
CA ALA A 272 0.26 -6.19 -14.26
C ALA A 272 -0.83 -7.16 -13.78
N SER A 273 -1.06 -7.23 -12.46
CA SER A 273 -2.05 -8.12 -11.84
C SER A 273 -3.42 -7.46 -11.64
N ASN A 274 -3.46 -6.14 -11.41
CA ASN A 274 -4.67 -5.37 -11.14
C ASN A 274 -5.20 -4.59 -12.36
N ASN A 275 -4.32 -4.13 -13.24
CA ASN A 275 -4.55 -3.21 -14.36
C ASN A 275 -4.87 -1.76 -13.98
N SER A 276 -5.19 -1.43 -12.73
CA SER A 276 -5.45 -0.04 -12.30
C SER A 276 -4.89 0.24 -10.91
N LEU A 277 -4.39 1.45 -10.73
CA LEU A 277 -3.90 1.96 -9.45
C LEU A 277 -4.96 2.88 -8.85
N ASP A 278 -6.07 2.28 -8.36
CA ASP A 278 -7.30 2.99 -8.00
C ASP A 278 -7.87 2.49 -6.66
N MET A 279 -7.69 3.28 -5.61
CA MET A 279 -8.14 2.92 -4.26
C MET A 279 -9.66 2.91 -4.10
N PHE A 280 -10.43 3.63 -4.92
CA PHE A 280 -11.90 3.55 -4.90
C PHE A 280 -12.36 2.16 -5.32
N LYS A 281 -11.75 1.61 -6.38
CA LYS A 281 -12.00 0.24 -6.84
C LYS A 281 -11.65 -0.77 -5.74
N GLU A 282 -10.48 -0.63 -5.12
CA GLU A 282 -10.03 -1.53 -4.06
C GLU A 282 -10.94 -1.48 -2.83
N MET A 283 -11.36 -0.29 -2.39
CA MET A 283 -12.28 -0.14 -1.26
C MET A 283 -13.64 -0.81 -1.52
N PHE A 284 -14.20 -0.60 -2.73
CA PHE A 284 -15.46 -1.26 -3.11
C PHE A 284 -15.31 -2.78 -3.08
N LEU A 285 -14.25 -3.30 -3.70
CA LEU A 285 -14.00 -4.74 -3.77
C LEU A 285 -13.72 -5.35 -2.39
N ALA A 286 -12.91 -4.71 -1.55
CA ALA A 286 -12.64 -5.16 -0.19
C ALA A 286 -13.95 -5.34 0.61
N SER A 287 -14.85 -4.34 0.53
CA SER A 287 -16.14 -4.42 1.20
C SER A 287 -17.06 -5.48 0.60
N ALA A 288 -17.25 -5.47 -0.73
CA ALA A 288 -18.20 -6.34 -1.40
C ALA A 288 -17.81 -7.83 -1.28
N LEU A 289 -16.54 -8.13 -1.44
CA LEU A 289 -16.02 -9.49 -1.36
C LEU A 289 -16.07 -10.06 0.05
N ALA A 290 -15.74 -9.23 1.07
CA ALA A 290 -15.90 -9.67 2.46
C ALA A 290 -17.34 -10.07 2.76
N LYS A 291 -18.32 -9.26 2.32
CA LYS A 291 -19.75 -9.56 2.51
C LYS A 291 -20.19 -10.84 1.80
N VAL A 292 -19.69 -11.07 0.59
CA VAL A 292 -20.00 -12.32 -0.16
C VAL A 292 -19.33 -13.51 0.50
N ARG A 293 -18.08 -13.40 0.93
CA ARG A 293 -17.36 -14.47 1.63
C ARG A 293 -18.11 -14.92 2.89
N GLU A 294 -18.57 -13.94 3.69
CA GLU A 294 -19.24 -14.19 4.97
C GLU A 294 -20.76 -14.44 4.83
N MET A 295 -21.34 -14.23 3.64
CA MET A 295 -22.80 -14.20 3.42
C MET A 295 -23.52 -13.28 4.40
N ASP A 296 -22.88 -12.15 4.76
CA ASP A 296 -23.29 -11.20 5.77
C ASP A 296 -23.02 -9.76 5.29
N ALA A 297 -24.09 -8.99 5.05
CA ALA A 297 -23.98 -7.60 4.60
C ALA A 297 -23.45 -6.63 5.68
N GLU A 298 -23.44 -7.03 6.94
CA GLU A 298 -22.99 -6.23 8.09
C GLU A 298 -21.56 -6.54 8.54
N CYS A 299 -20.91 -7.54 7.95
CA CYS A 299 -19.60 -8.06 8.39
C CYS A 299 -18.47 -7.04 8.44
N ILE A 300 -18.56 -5.98 7.62
CA ILE A 300 -17.57 -4.91 7.60
C ILE A 300 -18.23 -3.57 7.20
N SER A 301 -17.96 -2.50 7.96
CA SER A 301 -18.51 -1.18 7.68
C SER A 301 -17.67 -0.38 6.68
N ALA A 302 -18.29 0.60 5.99
CA ALA A 302 -17.58 1.52 5.11
C ALA A 302 -16.50 2.33 5.85
N ASP A 303 -16.74 2.69 7.11
CA ASP A 303 -15.78 3.42 7.94
C ASP A 303 -14.49 2.60 8.16
N LYS A 304 -14.63 1.29 8.40
CA LYS A 304 -13.47 0.38 8.52
C LYS A 304 -12.70 0.28 7.19
N ILE A 305 -13.40 0.19 6.07
CA ILE A 305 -12.77 0.13 4.74
C ILE A 305 -12.02 1.44 4.44
N LEU A 306 -12.63 2.59 4.69
CA LEU A 306 -11.96 3.89 4.51
C LEU A 306 -10.73 4.03 5.43
N TYR A 307 -10.83 3.56 6.68
CA TYR A 307 -9.70 3.49 7.60
C TYR A 307 -8.54 2.66 7.02
N MET A 308 -8.82 1.47 6.46
CA MET A 308 -7.80 0.60 5.85
C MET A 308 -7.09 1.26 4.66
N ALA A 309 -7.83 2.07 3.87
CA ALA A 309 -7.30 2.77 2.70
C ALA A 309 -6.54 4.07 3.04
N THR A 310 -6.61 4.53 4.28
CA THR A 310 -5.99 5.77 4.76
C THR A 310 -5.09 5.53 5.96
N THR A 311 -5.60 5.64 7.18
CA THR A 311 -4.84 5.50 8.42
C THR A 311 -4.19 4.12 8.56
N GLY A 312 -4.91 3.04 8.25
CA GLY A 312 -4.37 1.67 8.29
C GLY A 312 -3.16 1.50 7.36
N GLY A 313 -3.27 2.01 6.13
CA GLY A 313 -2.14 2.02 5.18
C GLY A 313 -0.95 2.85 5.68
N ALA A 314 -1.21 4.02 6.30
CA ALA A 314 -0.15 4.83 6.88
C ALA A 314 0.60 4.09 8.00
N HIS A 315 -0.14 3.43 8.90
CA HIS A 315 0.46 2.67 10.01
C HIS A 315 1.27 1.46 9.50
N ALA A 316 0.78 0.73 8.47
CA ALA A 316 1.55 -0.33 7.82
C ALA A 316 2.92 0.14 7.32
N MET A 317 3.00 1.39 6.89
CA MET A 317 4.21 2.03 6.36
C MET A 317 5.04 2.79 7.41
N GLY A 318 4.67 2.75 8.70
CA GLY A 318 5.34 3.52 9.76
C GLY A 318 5.17 5.04 9.61
N LEU A 319 4.10 5.51 8.99
CA LEU A 319 3.87 6.92 8.65
C LEU A 319 2.84 7.57 9.58
N ASP A 320 3.06 7.50 10.90
CA ASP A 320 2.17 8.09 11.91
C ASP A 320 2.03 9.61 11.78
N ASN A 321 2.98 10.27 11.09
CA ASN A 321 2.98 11.72 10.92
C ASN A 321 2.14 12.22 9.73
N CYS A 322 1.56 11.33 8.90
CA CYS A 322 0.67 11.67 7.77
C CYS A 322 -0.55 10.75 7.65
N ASP A 323 -0.96 10.11 8.74
CA ASP A 323 -2.10 9.20 8.84
C ASP A 323 -3.47 9.89 8.81
N ARG A 324 -3.52 11.16 9.26
CA ARG A 324 -4.75 11.96 9.38
C ARG A 324 -4.47 13.46 9.28
N LEU A 325 -5.54 14.23 9.05
CA LEU A 325 -5.47 15.69 9.07
C LEU A 325 -5.57 16.18 10.53
N ALA A 326 -4.45 16.63 11.07
CA ALA A 326 -4.37 17.21 12.40
C ALA A 326 -3.20 18.22 12.50
N ALA A 327 -3.26 19.13 13.45
CA ALA A 327 -2.14 20.04 13.73
C ALA A 327 -0.86 19.26 14.02
N GLY A 328 0.26 19.67 13.46
CA GLY A 328 1.57 19.02 13.60
C GLY A 328 1.81 17.82 12.67
N LYS A 329 0.79 17.34 11.95
CA LYS A 329 0.93 16.28 10.94
C LYS A 329 1.35 16.85 9.58
N LYS A 330 1.93 16.01 8.73
CA LYS A 330 2.24 16.35 7.34
C LYS A 330 0.95 16.55 6.54
N ALA A 331 0.98 17.46 5.59
CA ALA A 331 -0.17 17.76 4.74
C ALA A 331 -0.17 16.85 3.50
N ASP A 332 -0.49 15.57 3.73
CA ASP A 332 -0.78 14.58 2.69
C ASP A 332 -2.30 14.44 2.59
N LEU A 333 -2.92 15.17 1.68
CA LEU A 333 -4.38 15.30 1.60
C LEU A 333 -4.89 15.29 0.17
N ILE A 334 -6.20 15.01 0.04
CA ILE A 334 -6.94 15.08 -1.22
C ILE A 334 -8.21 15.90 -1.05
N MET A 335 -8.66 16.50 -2.15
CA MET A 335 -9.97 17.13 -2.25
C MET A 335 -10.85 16.31 -3.17
N ILE A 336 -12.02 15.92 -2.66
CA ILE A 336 -13.02 15.11 -3.37
C ILE A 336 -14.22 15.97 -3.74
N ASP A 337 -14.60 15.94 -5.02
CA ASP A 337 -15.79 16.59 -5.54
C ASP A 337 -17.06 15.86 -5.08
N LEU A 338 -17.79 16.48 -4.17
CA LEU A 338 -19.10 15.99 -3.70
C LEU A 338 -20.26 16.40 -4.61
N GLN A 339 -20.04 17.32 -5.56
CA GLN A 339 -21.12 17.85 -6.41
C GLN A 339 -21.43 16.97 -7.63
N GLN A 340 -20.60 15.96 -7.90
CA GLN A 340 -20.84 15.04 -9.01
C GLN A 340 -22.02 14.10 -8.72
N PRO A 341 -22.78 13.67 -9.75
CA PRO A 341 -24.00 12.86 -9.58
C PRO A 341 -23.81 11.58 -8.77
N ASN A 342 -22.65 10.91 -8.89
CA ASN A 342 -22.34 9.68 -8.15
C ASN A 342 -22.11 9.90 -6.64
N MET A 343 -21.88 11.16 -6.22
CA MET A 343 -21.71 11.52 -4.81
C MET A 343 -23.00 12.08 -4.20
N GLN A 344 -24.09 12.19 -4.97
CA GLN A 344 -25.38 12.73 -4.53
C GLN A 344 -26.44 11.63 -4.41
N PRO A 345 -27.36 11.74 -3.42
CA PRO A 345 -27.39 12.73 -2.32
C PRO A 345 -26.35 12.42 -1.22
N GLU A 346 -25.99 13.44 -0.46
CA GLU A 346 -25.02 13.35 0.64
C GLU A 346 -25.61 12.73 1.93
N ASN A 347 -26.30 11.59 1.81
CA ASN A 347 -26.88 10.90 2.98
C ASN A 347 -25.80 10.39 3.95
N ASN A 348 -24.68 9.91 3.40
CA ASN A 348 -23.51 9.47 4.16
C ASN A 348 -22.27 9.52 3.26
N ILE A 349 -21.41 10.50 3.49
CA ILE A 349 -20.23 10.76 2.66
C ILE A 349 -19.26 9.57 2.67
N VAL A 350 -19.03 8.91 3.80
CA VAL A 350 -18.14 7.76 3.89
C VAL A 350 -18.65 6.59 3.04
N LYS A 351 -19.96 6.31 3.10
CA LYS A 351 -20.57 5.28 2.26
C LYS A 351 -20.53 5.65 0.78
N ASN A 352 -20.73 6.93 0.45
CA ASN A 352 -20.61 7.39 -0.93
C ASN A 352 -19.17 7.21 -1.44
N LEU A 353 -18.15 7.55 -0.66
CA LEU A 353 -16.75 7.33 -1.02
C LEU A 353 -16.45 5.86 -1.34
N VAL A 354 -16.91 4.95 -0.46
CA VAL A 354 -16.59 3.51 -0.58
C VAL A 354 -17.40 2.82 -1.68
N TYR A 355 -18.68 3.19 -1.85
CA TYR A 355 -19.59 2.44 -2.73
C TYR A 355 -19.88 3.11 -4.06
N SER A 356 -19.78 4.43 -4.15
CA SER A 356 -20.13 5.22 -5.34
C SER A 356 -19.00 6.08 -5.86
N GLY A 357 -17.99 6.36 -5.03
CA GLY A 357 -16.83 7.19 -5.38
C GLY A 357 -15.98 6.58 -6.49
N SER A 358 -15.30 7.43 -7.21
CA SER A 358 -14.35 7.05 -8.26
C SER A 358 -13.20 8.05 -8.33
N LYS A 359 -12.10 7.69 -9.00
CA LYS A 359 -10.97 8.61 -9.21
C LYS A 359 -11.36 9.91 -9.91
N GLN A 360 -12.46 9.94 -10.66
CA GLN A 360 -12.98 11.16 -11.29
C GLN A 360 -13.46 12.21 -10.27
N ASN A 361 -13.72 11.82 -9.03
CA ASN A 361 -14.07 12.74 -7.95
C ASN A 361 -12.85 13.45 -7.33
N VAL A 362 -11.62 13.06 -7.67
CA VAL A 362 -10.40 13.67 -7.13
C VAL A 362 -10.12 14.98 -7.85
N LYS A 363 -10.21 16.10 -7.13
CA LYS A 363 -9.92 17.45 -7.66
C LYS A 363 -8.50 17.92 -7.37
N LEU A 364 -7.91 17.45 -6.28
CA LEU A 364 -6.59 17.89 -5.85
C LEU A 364 -5.93 16.78 -5.04
N THR A 365 -4.63 16.59 -5.27
CA THR A 365 -3.77 15.74 -4.45
C THR A 365 -2.54 16.53 -4.01
N MET A 366 -2.33 16.56 -2.69
CA MET A 366 -1.23 17.27 -2.04
C MET A 366 -0.38 16.27 -1.26
N VAL A 367 0.94 16.37 -1.38
CA VAL A 367 1.92 15.59 -0.63
C VAL A 367 2.88 16.54 0.08
N ASN A 368 3.04 16.37 1.38
CA ASN A 368 3.92 17.19 2.22
C ASN A 368 3.70 18.72 2.01
N GLY A 369 2.44 19.13 1.83
CA GLY A 369 2.06 20.53 1.60
C GLY A 369 2.23 21.03 0.16
N LYS A 370 2.74 20.22 -0.76
CA LYS A 370 2.88 20.57 -2.17
C LYS A 370 1.75 19.97 -2.99
N ILE A 371 1.03 20.80 -3.75
CA ILE A 371 0.02 20.35 -4.71
C ILE A 371 0.75 19.70 -5.90
N LEU A 372 0.52 18.40 -6.10
CA LEU A 372 1.10 17.62 -7.18
C LEU A 372 0.10 17.32 -8.30
N TYR A 373 -1.18 17.33 -7.99
CA TYR A 373 -2.27 17.22 -8.96
C TYR A 373 -3.38 18.19 -8.61
N GLU A 374 -3.90 18.84 -9.61
CA GLU A 374 -5.10 19.69 -9.55
C GLU A 374 -5.85 19.52 -10.88
N GLU A 375 -7.15 19.24 -10.79
CA GLU A 375 -8.00 19.04 -11.97
C GLU A 375 -7.85 20.19 -12.98
N GLN A 376 -7.70 19.87 -14.26
CA GLN A 376 -7.54 20.83 -15.39
C GLN A 376 -6.20 21.61 -15.42
N LYS A 377 -5.19 21.17 -14.72
CA LYS A 377 -3.87 21.83 -14.81
C LYS A 377 -2.74 20.88 -15.19
#